data_1cb7df3c4f27dcbaf457193798302a85
#
_entry.id   1cb7df3c4f27dcbaf457193798302a85
#
_cell.length_a   1.000
_cell.length_b   1.000
_cell.length_c   1.000
_cell.angle_alpha   90.00
_cell.angle_beta   90.00
_cell.angle_gamma   90.00
#
_symmetry.space_group_name_H-M   'P 1'
#
loop_
_entity.id
_entity.type
_entity.pdbx_description
1 polymer ?
#
loop_
_entity_poly.entity_id
_entity_poly.type
_entity_poly.pdbx_seq_one_letter_code
_entity_poly.pdbx_strand_id
1 'polypeptide(L)'
;MPYSRSRARQEFENKSVELVSLARQISYKNVALSYEHKNLIFQSTIVLLCSSLEEYLRVFIEDLFFNYKSLSATISEIPVNPRTFSLFHKQRTIYEGFINNRDEFKILDRLNITNQRLYSVVDSTQTFVDHIDSKMIVNDKKYPSPKNLKILFNRIGIKSIFNETDRIGKKNYELLLRSFLDVRETIAHQESTDLTFNDVKRNFKNITDLLDKLDRASYSHICSISGQKYW
;
A
#
# COMPACT_ATOMS: atom_id res chain seq x y z
N MET A 1 -5.95 -1.54 -24.13
CA MET A 1 -4.54 -1.14 -24.26
C MET A 1 -3.66 -2.05 -23.39
N PRO A 2 -2.38 -2.25 -23.72
CA PRO A 2 -1.52 -3.07 -22.90
C PRO A 2 -1.29 -2.44 -21.52
N TYR A 3 -1.14 -3.27 -20.50
CA TYR A 3 -0.80 -2.87 -19.15
C TYR A 3 0.55 -2.14 -19.12
N SER A 4 0.62 -1.02 -18.41
CA SER A 4 1.85 -0.30 -18.06
C SER A 4 2.10 -0.40 -16.56
N ARG A 5 3.36 -0.41 -16.15
CA ARG A 5 3.75 -0.44 -14.74
C ARG A 5 3.47 0.91 -14.08
N SER A 6 2.96 0.91 -12.85
CA SER A 6 2.88 2.14 -12.05
C SER A 6 4.26 2.72 -11.74
N ARG A 7 4.33 4.03 -11.48
CA ARG A 7 5.56 4.70 -11.00
C ARG A 7 6.05 4.08 -9.69
N ALA A 8 5.14 3.84 -8.75
CA ALA A 8 5.45 3.21 -7.47
C ALA A 8 6.15 1.86 -7.64
N ARG A 9 5.70 1.04 -8.60
CA ARG A 9 6.34 -0.23 -8.91
C ARG A 9 7.73 -0.05 -9.50
N GLN A 10 7.92 0.90 -10.41
CA GLN A 10 9.23 1.17 -11.01
C GLN A 10 10.25 1.62 -9.95
N GLU A 11 9.84 2.51 -9.03
CA GLU A 11 10.68 2.96 -7.91
C GLU A 11 11.06 1.81 -6.98
N PHE A 12 10.09 0.94 -6.64
CA PHE A 12 10.37 -0.27 -5.85
C PHE A 12 11.36 -1.19 -6.54
N GLU A 13 11.17 -1.50 -7.84
CA GLU A 13 12.05 -2.39 -8.59
C GLU A 13 13.48 -1.85 -8.62
N ASN A 14 13.67 -0.56 -8.89
CA ASN A 14 15.00 0.08 -8.91
C ASN A 14 15.69 -0.03 -7.55
N LYS A 15 15.04 0.39 -6.48
CA LYS A 15 15.58 0.33 -5.12
C LYS A 15 15.90 -1.09 -4.67
N SER A 16 15.02 -2.04 -4.99
CA SER A 16 15.20 -3.43 -4.60
C SER A 16 16.33 -4.11 -5.35
N VAL A 17 16.54 -3.78 -6.63
CA VAL A 17 17.69 -4.28 -7.42
C VAL A 17 19.00 -3.80 -6.83
N GLU A 18 19.09 -2.55 -6.39
CA GLU A 18 20.27 -2.02 -5.71
C GLU A 18 20.58 -2.79 -4.43
N LEU A 19 19.58 -3.01 -3.57
CA LEU A 19 19.73 -3.77 -2.33
C LEU A 19 20.22 -5.21 -2.56
N VAL A 20 19.64 -5.90 -3.54
CA VAL A 20 20.04 -7.26 -3.88
C VAL A 20 21.43 -7.30 -4.51
N SER A 21 21.80 -6.28 -5.29
CA SER A 21 23.14 -6.15 -5.86
C SER A 21 24.20 -6.03 -4.78
N LEU A 22 23.98 -5.20 -3.76
CA LEU A 22 24.86 -5.06 -2.61
C LEU A 22 25.00 -6.39 -1.84
N ALA A 23 23.88 -7.05 -1.53
CA ALA A 23 23.90 -8.36 -0.89
C ALA A 23 24.65 -9.41 -1.71
N ARG A 24 24.52 -9.37 -3.05
CA ARG A 24 25.26 -10.24 -3.96
C ARG A 24 26.78 -10.00 -3.90
N GLN A 25 27.23 -8.76 -3.95
CA GLN A 25 28.66 -8.41 -3.89
C GLN A 25 29.31 -8.95 -2.62
N ILE A 26 28.61 -8.85 -1.49
CA ILE A 26 29.10 -9.31 -0.19
C ILE A 26 29.12 -10.85 -0.10
N SER A 27 28.26 -11.53 -0.85
CA SER A 27 28.21 -13.00 -0.86
C SER A 27 29.43 -13.68 -1.47
N TYR A 28 30.26 -12.96 -2.22
CA TYR A 28 31.44 -13.53 -2.87
C TYR A 28 32.51 -13.99 -1.85
N LYS A 29 33.21 -15.08 -2.17
CA LYS A 29 34.22 -15.69 -1.29
C LYS A 29 35.45 -14.80 -1.06
N ASN A 30 35.78 -13.95 -2.04
CA ASN A 30 36.93 -13.02 -1.96
C ASN A 30 36.68 -11.76 -1.13
N VAL A 31 35.46 -11.58 -0.61
CA VAL A 31 35.15 -10.45 0.29
C VAL A 31 35.55 -10.85 1.71
N ALA A 32 36.53 -10.14 2.27
CA ALA A 32 37.09 -10.36 3.60
C ALA A 32 36.17 -9.84 4.73
N LEU A 33 34.95 -10.37 4.79
CA LEU A 33 33.99 -10.13 5.87
C LEU A 33 33.74 -11.41 6.65
N SER A 34 33.61 -11.32 7.98
CA SER A 34 33.20 -12.46 8.79
C SER A 34 31.78 -12.90 8.43
N TYR A 35 31.45 -14.12 8.83
CA TYR A 35 30.13 -14.69 8.63
C TYR A 35 29.04 -13.83 9.27
N GLU A 36 29.28 -13.34 10.49
CA GLU A 36 28.36 -12.53 11.24
C GLU A 36 28.08 -11.19 10.52
N HIS A 37 29.11 -10.56 9.96
CA HIS A 37 28.94 -9.32 9.19
C HIS A 37 28.11 -9.56 7.92
N LYS A 38 28.36 -10.67 7.21
CA LYS A 38 27.57 -11.03 6.02
C LYS A 38 26.11 -11.27 6.40
N ASN A 39 25.86 -12.02 7.47
CA ASN A 39 24.51 -12.29 7.97
C ASN A 39 23.78 -11.01 8.36
N LEU A 40 24.43 -10.09 9.09
CA LEU A 40 23.86 -8.79 9.45
C LEU A 40 23.42 -7.99 8.20
N ILE A 41 24.22 -8.01 7.14
CA ILE A 41 23.89 -7.31 5.91
C ILE A 41 22.70 -7.98 5.19
N PHE A 42 22.63 -9.31 5.18
CA PHE A 42 21.47 -10.03 4.62
C PHE A 42 20.20 -9.74 5.41
N GLN A 43 20.26 -9.74 6.74
CA GLN A 43 19.15 -9.35 7.61
C GLN A 43 18.70 -7.91 7.34
N SER A 44 19.64 -6.96 7.27
CA SER A 44 19.37 -5.57 6.95
C SER A 44 18.70 -5.42 5.57
N THR A 45 19.12 -6.22 4.58
CA THR A 45 18.52 -6.23 3.24
C THR A 45 17.06 -6.66 3.28
N ILE A 46 16.69 -7.67 4.09
CA ILE A 46 15.29 -8.09 4.27
C ILE A 46 14.45 -6.99 4.92
N VAL A 47 14.96 -6.32 5.95
CA VAL A 47 14.28 -5.21 6.63
C VAL A 47 14.05 -4.05 5.67
N LEU A 48 15.07 -3.68 4.89
CA LEU A 48 14.97 -2.61 3.88
C LEU A 48 14.03 -2.97 2.73
N LEU A 49 13.95 -4.24 2.35
CA LEU A 49 12.97 -4.72 1.36
C LEU A 49 11.53 -4.56 1.88
N CYS A 50 11.29 -4.85 3.17
CA CYS A 50 10.00 -4.60 3.80
C CYS A 50 9.63 -3.11 3.80
N SER A 51 10.57 -2.24 4.18
CA SER A 51 10.36 -0.78 4.12
C SER A 51 10.09 -0.28 2.70
N SER A 52 10.72 -0.90 1.70
CA SER A 52 10.46 -0.58 0.29
C SER A 52 9.05 -1.01 -0.16
N LEU A 53 8.53 -2.11 0.40
CA LEU A 53 7.14 -2.53 0.17
C LEU A 53 6.13 -1.55 0.83
N GLU A 54 6.41 -1.06 2.04
CA GLU A 54 5.60 -0.02 2.70
C GLU A 54 5.56 1.26 1.86
N GLU A 55 6.72 1.67 1.35
CA GLU A 55 6.85 2.84 0.49
C GLU A 55 6.10 2.68 -0.83
N TYR A 56 6.18 1.50 -1.47
CA TYR A 56 5.39 1.18 -2.66
C TYR A 56 3.89 1.41 -2.42
N LEU A 57 3.34 0.87 -1.34
CA LEU A 57 1.91 1.01 -1.03
C LEU A 57 1.51 2.47 -0.82
N ARG A 58 2.36 3.25 -0.15
CA ARG A 58 2.14 4.67 0.08
C ARG A 58 2.15 5.45 -1.23
N VAL A 59 3.22 5.31 -2.01
CA VAL A 59 3.40 6.03 -3.29
C VAL A 59 2.31 5.66 -4.29
N PHE A 60 1.96 4.38 -4.37
CA PHE A 60 0.89 3.88 -5.26
C PHE A 60 -0.45 4.59 -5.00
N ILE A 61 -0.83 4.73 -3.73
CA ILE A 61 -2.09 5.38 -3.37
C ILE A 61 -2.01 6.89 -3.55
N GLU A 62 -0.89 7.51 -3.18
CA GLU A 62 -0.68 8.94 -3.39
C GLU A 62 -0.77 9.31 -4.88
N ASP A 63 -0.14 8.53 -5.76
CA ASP A 63 -0.19 8.73 -7.22
C ASP A 63 -1.60 8.59 -7.77
N LEU A 64 -2.34 7.57 -7.34
CA LEU A 64 -3.72 7.37 -7.77
C LEU A 64 -4.59 8.60 -7.46
N PHE A 65 -4.51 9.11 -6.24
CA PHE A 65 -5.30 10.28 -5.84
C PHE A 65 -4.80 11.57 -6.46
N PHE A 66 -3.49 11.70 -6.68
CA PHE A 66 -2.91 12.79 -7.44
C PHE A 66 -3.43 12.81 -8.88
N ASN A 67 -3.50 11.65 -9.54
CA ASN A 67 -4.03 11.54 -10.90
C ASN A 67 -5.51 11.91 -10.97
N TYR A 68 -6.35 11.45 -10.02
CA TYR A 68 -7.74 11.88 -9.94
C TYR A 68 -7.88 13.40 -9.82
N LYS A 69 -7.07 14.01 -8.97
CA LYS A 69 -7.09 15.46 -8.75
C LYS A 69 -6.58 16.24 -9.95
N SER A 70 -5.41 15.88 -10.49
CA SER A 70 -4.74 16.61 -11.58
C SER A 70 -5.50 16.54 -12.90
N LEU A 71 -6.22 15.44 -13.14
CA LEU A 71 -7.04 15.24 -14.34
C LEU A 71 -8.51 15.64 -14.13
N SER A 72 -8.81 16.34 -13.03
CA SER A 72 -10.15 16.85 -12.71
C SER A 72 -11.23 15.76 -12.79
N ALA A 73 -10.94 14.59 -12.20
CA ALA A 73 -11.90 13.49 -12.15
C ALA A 73 -13.22 13.97 -11.55
N THR A 74 -14.33 13.60 -12.14
CA THR A 74 -15.63 13.77 -11.52
C THR A 74 -15.80 12.75 -10.39
N ILE A 75 -16.64 13.05 -9.41
CA ILE A 75 -16.88 12.13 -8.29
C ILE A 75 -17.44 10.78 -8.77
N SER A 76 -18.18 10.75 -9.86
CA SER A 76 -18.65 9.50 -10.48
C SER A 76 -17.53 8.62 -11.04
N GLU A 77 -16.41 9.18 -11.45
CA GLU A 77 -15.23 8.46 -11.95
C GLU A 77 -14.35 7.88 -10.81
N ILE A 78 -14.58 8.31 -9.58
CA ILE A 78 -13.86 7.79 -8.41
C ILE A 78 -14.61 6.59 -7.83
N PRO A 79 -13.95 5.46 -7.51
CA PRO A 79 -14.60 4.32 -6.87
C PRO A 79 -15.39 4.72 -5.62
N VAL A 80 -16.47 4.01 -5.33
CA VAL A 80 -17.35 4.34 -4.19
C VAL A 80 -16.62 4.23 -2.85
N ASN A 81 -15.75 3.24 -2.69
CA ASN A 81 -15.12 2.96 -1.39
C ASN A 81 -14.26 4.11 -0.84
N PRO A 82 -13.36 4.77 -1.61
CA PRO A 82 -12.59 5.91 -1.08
C PRO A 82 -13.51 7.07 -0.66
N ARG A 83 -14.59 7.31 -1.39
CA ARG A 83 -15.60 8.32 -1.05
C ARG A 83 -16.30 8.00 0.27
N THR A 84 -16.81 6.78 0.38
CA THR A 84 -17.47 6.30 1.61
C THR A 84 -16.53 6.28 2.80
N PHE A 85 -15.27 5.86 2.59
CA PHE A 85 -14.27 5.87 3.65
C PHE A 85 -13.96 7.29 4.15
N SER A 86 -13.87 8.26 3.23
CA SER A 86 -13.65 9.67 3.59
C SER A 86 -14.81 10.23 4.44
N LEU A 87 -16.06 9.94 4.05
CA LEU A 87 -17.24 10.30 4.83
C LEU A 87 -17.21 9.69 6.22
N PHE A 88 -17.00 8.36 6.30
CA PHE A 88 -16.92 7.63 7.56
C PHE A 88 -15.84 8.18 8.49
N HIS A 89 -14.63 8.40 7.97
CA HIS A 89 -13.50 8.87 8.78
C HIS A 89 -13.76 10.26 9.37
N LYS A 90 -14.34 11.16 8.61
CA LYS A 90 -14.67 12.52 9.06
C LYS A 90 -15.78 12.53 10.10
N GLN A 91 -16.85 11.77 9.87
CA GLN A 91 -17.97 11.68 10.82
C GLN A 91 -17.55 10.99 12.11
N ARG A 92 -16.78 9.91 12.03
CA ARG A 92 -16.28 9.19 13.20
C ARG A 92 -15.57 10.11 14.19
N THR A 93 -14.68 10.99 13.73
CA THR A 93 -13.96 11.94 14.59
C THR A 93 -14.90 12.88 15.33
N ILE A 94 -16.03 13.25 14.72
CA ILE A 94 -17.03 14.12 15.33
C ILE A 94 -17.78 13.36 16.44
N TYR A 95 -18.22 12.13 16.15
CA TYR A 95 -18.94 11.30 17.12
C TYR A 95 -18.05 10.89 18.30
N GLU A 96 -16.79 10.54 18.08
CA GLU A 96 -15.82 10.27 19.15
C GLU A 96 -15.63 11.49 20.05
N GLY A 97 -15.58 12.70 19.48
CA GLY A 97 -15.53 13.94 20.24
C GLY A 97 -16.79 14.18 21.08
N PHE A 98 -17.98 13.81 20.59
CA PHE A 98 -19.23 13.89 21.35
C PHE A 98 -19.27 12.87 22.50
N ILE A 99 -18.89 11.62 22.28
CA ILE A 99 -18.87 10.60 23.32
C ILE A 99 -18.04 11.06 24.52
N ASN A 100 -16.93 11.75 24.26
CA ASN A 100 -16.03 12.23 25.29
C ASN A 100 -16.56 13.50 26.02
N ASN A 101 -17.19 14.43 25.31
CA ASN A 101 -17.54 15.76 25.83
C ASN A 101 -19.05 15.94 26.11
N ARG A 102 -19.93 15.09 25.53
CA ARG A 102 -21.41 15.11 25.64
C ARG A 102 -22.05 16.47 25.35
N ASP A 103 -21.41 17.33 24.55
CA ASP A 103 -21.88 18.64 24.19
C ASP A 103 -22.66 18.59 22.87
N GLU A 104 -23.97 18.56 22.95
CA GLU A 104 -24.89 18.43 21.81
C GLU A 104 -24.78 19.62 20.86
N PHE A 105 -24.65 20.84 21.39
CA PHE A 105 -24.54 22.04 20.54
C PHE A 105 -23.29 21.98 19.68
N LYS A 106 -22.16 21.65 20.27
CA LYS A 106 -20.89 21.49 19.50
C LYS A 106 -20.92 20.38 18.48
N ILE A 107 -21.60 19.27 18.76
CA ILE A 107 -21.71 18.18 17.77
C ILE A 107 -22.57 18.62 16.60
N LEU A 108 -23.72 19.26 16.85
CA LEU A 108 -24.61 19.73 15.79
C LEU A 108 -23.92 20.76 14.90
N ASP A 109 -23.21 21.73 15.45
CA ASP A 109 -22.43 22.71 14.68
C ASP A 109 -21.37 22.03 13.83
N ARG A 110 -20.61 21.09 14.39
CA ARG A 110 -19.57 20.33 13.64
C ARG A 110 -20.19 19.47 12.55
N LEU A 111 -21.30 18.81 12.81
CA LEU A 111 -22.01 18.01 11.80
C LEU A 111 -22.52 18.88 10.67
N ASN A 112 -23.12 20.04 10.97
CA ASN A 112 -23.61 20.96 9.95
C ASN A 112 -22.49 21.43 9.02
N ILE A 113 -21.38 21.90 9.58
CA ILE A 113 -20.21 22.35 8.80
C ILE A 113 -19.64 21.19 7.98
N THR A 114 -19.53 20.01 8.59
CA THR A 114 -18.94 18.84 7.93
C THR A 114 -19.85 18.30 6.83
N ASN A 115 -21.15 18.22 7.06
CA ASN A 115 -22.12 17.75 6.07
C ASN A 115 -22.19 18.66 4.86
N GLN A 116 -22.16 19.99 5.05
CA GLN A 116 -22.08 20.94 3.93
C GLN A 116 -20.85 20.69 3.05
N ARG A 117 -19.69 20.46 3.67
CA ARG A 117 -18.44 20.17 2.94
C ARG A 117 -18.42 18.79 2.30
N LEU A 118 -19.01 17.78 2.95
CA LEU A 118 -19.00 16.40 2.47
C LEU A 118 -20.10 16.12 1.46
N TYR A 119 -21.12 16.98 1.35
CA TYR A 119 -22.17 16.82 0.35
C TYR A 119 -21.60 16.72 -1.06
N SER A 120 -20.57 17.50 -1.36
CA SER A 120 -19.86 17.46 -2.63
C SER A 120 -19.17 16.11 -2.94
N VAL A 121 -18.90 15.27 -1.94
CA VAL A 121 -18.31 13.93 -2.13
C VAL A 121 -19.33 12.91 -2.65
N VAL A 122 -20.63 13.16 -2.45
CA VAL A 122 -21.71 12.29 -2.92
C VAL A 122 -22.35 12.80 -4.21
N ASP A 123 -22.20 14.08 -4.52
CA ASP A 123 -22.68 14.67 -5.77
C ASP A 123 -21.81 14.21 -6.95
N SER A 124 -22.39 13.38 -7.80
CA SER A 124 -21.67 12.76 -8.94
C SER A 124 -21.17 13.76 -9.99
N THR A 125 -21.71 14.99 -10.01
CA THR A 125 -21.35 16.03 -10.97
C THR A 125 -20.14 16.86 -10.55
N GLN A 126 -19.79 16.81 -9.27
CA GLN A 126 -18.64 17.54 -8.75
C GLN A 126 -17.31 16.93 -9.22
N THR A 127 -16.31 17.79 -9.39
CA THR A 127 -14.93 17.35 -9.61
C THR A 127 -14.31 16.85 -8.30
N PHE A 128 -13.13 16.23 -8.39
CA PHE A 128 -12.38 15.75 -7.22
C PHE A 128 -12.29 16.84 -6.16
N VAL A 129 -12.62 16.49 -4.94
CA VAL A 129 -12.62 17.39 -3.79
C VAL A 129 -11.50 17.06 -2.82
N ASP A 130 -10.90 18.09 -2.19
CA ASP A 130 -9.79 17.96 -1.24
C ASP A 130 -10.13 17.17 0.03
N HIS A 131 -11.39 16.78 0.19
CA HIS A 131 -11.83 15.94 1.32
C HIS A 131 -11.46 14.47 1.19
N ILE A 132 -11.12 14.02 -0.02
CA ILE A 132 -10.64 12.66 -0.27
C ILE A 132 -9.11 12.72 -0.27
N ASP A 133 -8.50 12.44 0.88
CA ASP A 133 -7.05 12.53 1.07
C ASP A 133 -6.41 11.13 1.08
N SER A 134 -5.39 10.93 0.26
CA SER A 134 -4.59 9.71 0.20
C SER A 134 -3.99 9.33 1.56
N LYS A 135 -3.57 10.33 2.36
CA LYS A 135 -3.01 10.11 3.70
C LYS A 135 -4.02 9.44 4.64
N MET A 136 -5.31 9.80 4.54
CA MET A 136 -6.36 9.15 5.33
C MET A 136 -6.51 7.67 4.99
N ILE A 137 -6.30 7.31 3.72
CA ILE A 137 -6.40 5.93 3.24
C ILE A 137 -5.30 5.05 3.84
N VAL A 138 -4.06 5.58 3.92
CA VAL A 138 -2.85 4.81 4.26
C VAL A 138 -2.50 4.86 5.74
N ASN A 139 -2.77 5.97 6.44
CA ASN A 139 -2.08 6.36 7.68
C ASN A 139 -2.08 5.30 8.80
N ASP A 140 -3.18 4.59 9.00
CA ASP A 140 -3.32 3.55 10.03
C ASP A 140 -2.98 2.12 9.53
N LYS A 141 -2.53 1.98 8.27
CA LYS A 141 -2.27 0.70 7.60
C LYS A 141 -0.94 0.66 6.86
N LYS A 142 0.07 1.36 7.38
CA LYS A 142 1.41 1.46 6.74
C LYS A 142 2.12 0.12 6.68
N TYR A 143 2.09 -0.66 7.77
CA TYR A 143 2.73 -1.97 7.79
C TYR A 143 2.06 -2.95 6.83
N PRO A 144 2.81 -3.63 5.95
CA PRO A 144 2.27 -4.39 4.82
C PRO A 144 1.77 -5.80 5.21
N SER A 145 1.13 -5.96 6.37
CA SER A 145 0.55 -7.25 6.74
C SER A 145 -0.58 -7.64 5.77
N PRO A 146 -0.88 -8.94 5.60
CA PRO A 146 -2.00 -9.38 4.77
C PRO A 146 -3.33 -8.73 5.17
N LYS A 147 -3.57 -8.57 6.47
CA LYS A 147 -4.75 -7.88 6.99
C LYS A 147 -4.81 -6.43 6.55
N ASN A 148 -3.69 -5.71 6.66
CA ASN A 148 -3.61 -4.30 6.28
C ASN A 148 -3.75 -4.12 4.76
N LEU A 149 -3.15 -5.00 3.95
CA LEU A 149 -3.33 -4.96 2.49
C LEU A 149 -4.80 -5.16 2.11
N LYS A 150 -5.48 -6.15 2.67
CA LYS A 150 -6.92 -6.37 2.43
C LYS A 150 -7.73 -5.10 2.73
N ILE A 151 -7.47 -4.44 3.87
CA ILE A 151 -8.16 -3.22 4.26
C ILE A 151 -7.81 -2.07 3.31
N LEU A 152 -6.52 -1.87 3.00
CA LEU A 152 -6.03 -0.79 2.16
C LEU A 152 -6.61 -0.87 0.75
N PHE A 153 -6.54 -2.04 0.13
CA PHE A 153 -7.09 -2.26 -1.20
C PHE A 153 -8.62 -2.19 -1.23
N ASN A 154 -9.30 -2.64 -0.17
CA ASN A 154 -10.75 -2.44 -0.05
C ASN A 154 -11.12 -0.95 0.04
N ARG A 155 -10.32 -0.12 0.72
CA ARG A 155 -10.53 1.35 0.79
C ARG A 155 -10.45 2.01 -0.59
N ILE A 156 -9.69 1.48 -1.52
CA ILE A 156 -9.61 1.98 -2.91
C ILE A 156 -10.55 1.24 -3.87
N GLY A 157 -11.38 0.32 -3.36
CA GLY A 157 -12.44 -0.35 -4.12
C GLY A 157 -12.18 -1.82 -4.47
N ILE A 158 -10.98 -2.34 -4.24
CA ILE A 158 -10.61 -3.73 -4.56
C ILE A 158 -10.91 -4.64 -3.36
N LYS A 159 -12.09 -5.27 -3.35
CA LYS A 159 -12.59 -6.03 -2.18
C LYS A 159 -11.77 -7.27 -1.83
N SER A 160 -11.20 -7.94 -2.80
CA SER A 160 -10.55 -9.25 -2.63
C SER A 160 -9.19 -9.29 -3.31
N ILE A 161 -8.27 -8.42 -2.88
CA ILE A 161 -6.98 -8.23 -3.57
C ILE A 161 -6.17 -9.53 -3.70
N PHE A 162 -6.13 -10.38 -2.68
CA PHE A 162 -5.39 -11.66 -2.77
C PHE A 162 -6.05 -12.64 -3.73
N ASN A 163 -7.39 -12.69 -3.80
CA ASN A 163 -8.06 -13.54 -4.81
C ASN A 163 -7.71 -13.10 -6.23
N GLU A 164 -7.64 -11.77 -6.47
CA GLU A 164 -7.23 -11.24 -7.78
C GLU A 164 -5.76 -11.53 -8.09
N THR A 165 -4.86 -11.34 -7.14
CA THR A 165 -3.44 -11.65 -7.33
C THR A 165 -3.22 -13.14 -7.53
N ASP A 166 -3.89 -14.00 -6.77
CA ASP A 166 -3.80 -15.46 -6.87
C ASP A 166 -4.33 -15.94 -8.23
N ARG A 167 -5.44 -15.36 -8.71
CA ARG A 167 -5.99 -15.65 -10.04
C ARG A 167 -5.01 -15.30 -11.17
N ILE A 168 -4.34 -14.14 -11.07
CA ILE A 168 -3.38 -13.68 -12.08
C ILE A 168 -2.09 -14.50 -12.04
N GLY A 169 -1.56 -14.80 -10.87
CA GLY A 169 -0.25 -15.41 -10.70
C GLY A 169 -0.26 -16.91 -10.43
N LYS A 170 -1.45 -17.51 -10.22
CA LYS A 170 -1.65 -18.94 -9.92
C LYS A 170 -0.83 -19.44 -8.72
N LYS A 171 -0.71 -18.59 -7.68
CA LYS A 171 0.02 -18.86 -6.43
C LYS A 171 -0.77 -18.28 -5.26
N ASN A 172 -0.51 -18.75 -4.05
CA ASN A 172 -1.04 -18.13 -2.82
C ASN A 172 -0.14 -16.96 -2.36
N TYR A 173 -0.48 -15.75 -2.79
CA TYR A 173 0.31 -14.55 -2.48
C TYR A 173 0.11 -14.06 -1.05
N GLU A 174 -1.02 -14.36 -0.42
CA GLU A 174 -1.20 -14.08 1.01
C GLU A 174 -0.22 -14.87 1.88
N LEU A 175 -0.07 -16.17 1.61
CA LEU A 175 0.88 -17.03 2.31
C LEU A 175 2.33 -16.60 2.03
N LEU A 176 2.63 -16.24 0.78
CA LEU A 176 3.95 -15.75 0.37
C LEU A 176 4.34 -14.49 1.13
N LEU A 177 3.42 -13.51 1.24
CA LEU A 177 3.65 -12.29 2.01
C LEU A 177 3.83 -12.59 3.50
N ARG A 178 2.98 -13.46 4.07
CA ARG A 178 3.09 -13.87 5.48
C ARG A 178 4.48 -14.46 5.76
N SER A 179 4.91 -15.43 4.96
CA SER A 179 6.24 -16.05 5.13
C SER A 179 7.40 -15.05 5.04
N PHE A 180 7.30 -14.03 4.18
CA PHE A 180 8.29 -12.95 4.13
C PHE A 180 8.30 -12.11 5.41
N LEU A 181 7.11 -11.75 5.92
CA LEU A 181 7.00 -10.95 7.13
C LEU A 181 7.42 -11.72 8.38
N ASP A 182 7.18 -13.03 8.45
CA ASP A 182 7.66 -13.89 9.54
C ASP A 182 9.20 -13.85 9.62
N VAL A 183 9.91 -13.92 8.48
CA VAL A 183 11.37 -13.75 8.45
C VAL A 183 11.78 -12.37 8.98
N ARG A 184 11.10 -11.30 8.55
CA ARG A 184 11.38 -9.93 9.02
C ARG A 184 11.13 -9.78 10.51
N GLU A 185 10.08 -10.40 11.06
CA GLU A 185 9.74 -10.35 12.49
C GLU A 185 10.79 -11.12 13.32
N THR A 186 11.21 -12.29 12.88
CA THR A 186 12.29 -13.07 13.51
C THR A 186 13.58 -12.25 13.62
N ILE A 187 13.96 -11.54 12.55
CA ILE A 187 15.11 -10.63 12.56
C ILE A 187 14.92 -9.51 13.60
N ALA A 188 13.75 -8.91 13.67
CA ALA A 188 13.46 -7.78 14.58
C ALA A 188 13.48 -8.19 16.06
N HIS A 189 13.12 -9.43 16.37
CA HIS A 189 13.14 -9.97 17.72
C HIS A 189 14.51 -10.51 18.16
N GLN A 190 15.56 -10.30 17.34
CA GLN A 190 16.94 -10.72 17.61
C GLN A 190 17.09 -12.25 17.82
N GLU A 191 16.14 -13.04 17.30
CA GLU A 191 16.34 -14.46 17.22
C GLU A 191 17.44 -14.76 16.19
N SER A 192 18.32 -15.69 16.52
CA SER A 192 19.43 -16.05 15.64
C SER A 192 18.92 -16.62 14.31
N THR A 193 18.85 -15.79 13.30
CA THR A 193 18.42 -16.19 11.96
C THR A 193 19.62 -16.12 11.02
N ASP A 194 20.12 -17.29 10.66
CA ASP A 194 21.18 -17.40 9.67
C ASP A 194 20.60 -17.29 8.26
N LEU A 195 20.87 -16.15 7.64
CA LEU A 195 20.44 -15.88 6.28
C LEU A 195 21.59 -16.06 5.29
N THR A 196 21.28 -16.61 4.15
CA THR A 196 22.17 -16.71 3.00
C THR A 196 21.74 -15.72 1.91
N PHE A 197 22.65 -15.46 0.96
CA PHE A 197 22.28 -14.70 -0.24
C PHE A 197 21.12 -15.33 -1.02
N ASN A 198 21.01 -16.66 -1.02
CA ASN A 198 19.90 -17.35 -1.68
C ASN A 198 18.55 -17.05 -1.01
N ASP A 199 18.53 -16.85 0.31
CA ASP A 199 17.33 -16.46 1.04
C ASP A 199 16.92 -15.02 0.69
N VAL A 200 17.88 -14.10 0.63
CA VAL A 200 17.65 -12.72 0.17
C VAL A 200 17.09 -12.71 -1.24
N LYS A 201 17.72 -13.45 -2.18
CA LYS A 201 17.29 -13.54 -3.58
C LYS A 201 15.88 -14.12 -3.72
N ARG A 202 15.56 -15.15 -2.93
CA ARG A 202 14.23 -15.80 -2.93
C ARG A 202 13.17 -14.82 -2.44
N ASN A 203 13.40 -14.15 -1.33
CA ASN A 203 12.47 -13.15 -0.78
C ASN A 203 12.25 -11.98 -1.75
N PHE A 204 13.32 -11.44 -2.32
CA PHE A 204 13.22 -10.41 -3.35
C PHE A 204 12.35 -10.86 -4.54
N LYS A 205 12.62 -12.04 -5.09
CA LYS A 205 11.85 -12.58 -6.22
C LYS A 205 10.36 -12.72 -5.86
N ASN A 206 10.08 -13.21 -4.67
CA ASN A 206 8.71 -13.42 -4.20
C ASN A 206 7.96 -12.10 -4.03
N ILE A 207 8.58 -11.09 -3.43
CA ILE A 207 7.95 -9.78 -3.22
C ILE A 207 7.79 -9.03 -4.55
N THR A 208 8.77 -9.11 -5.45
CA THR A 208 8.65 -8.52 -6.80
C THR A 208 7.51 -9.18 -7.59
N ASP A 209 7.35 -10.50 -7.49
CA ASP A 209 6.23 -11.22 -8.14
C ASP A 209 4.87 -10.82 -7.52
N LEU A 210 4.78 -10.72 -6.20
CA LEU A 210 3.58 -10.19 -5.52
C LEU A 210 3.22 -8.79 -6.03
N LEU A 211 4.20 -7.88 -6.08
CA LEU A 211 3.97 -6.51 -6.53
C LEU A 211 3.54 -6.44 -8.01
N ASP A 212 4.08 -7.30 -8.87
CA ASP A 212 3.58 -7.41 -10.26
C ASP A 212 2.08 -7.75 -10.30
N LYS A 213 1.61 -8.61 -9.41
CA LYS A 213 0.20 -9.02 -9.41
C LYS A 213 -0.69 -7.96 -8.74
N LEU A 214 -0.23 -7.31 -7.67
CA LEU A 214 -0.92 -6.19 -7.06
C LEU A 214 -1.12 -5.05 -8.07
N ASP A 215 -0.06 -4.69 -8.78
CA ASP A 215 -0.07 -3.61 -9.76
C ASP A 215 -1.02 -3.92 -10.93
N ARG A 216 -0.99 -5.15 -11.47
CA ARG A 216 -1.89 -5.59 -12.55
C ARG A 216 -3.35 -5.67 -12.11
N ALA A 217 -3.63 -6.18 -10.90
CA ALA A 217 -4.98 -6.22 -10.35
C ALA A 217 -5.55 -4.81 -10.19
N SER A 218 -4.71 -3.88 -9.68
CA SER A 218 -5.07 -2.48 -9.52
C SER A 218 -5.30 -1.78 -10.85
N TYR A 219 -4.42 -1.98 -11.83
CA TYR A 219 -4.58 -1.47 -13.19
C TYR A 219 -5.93 -1.90 -13.78
N SER A 220 -6.22 -3.20 -13.74
CA SER A 220 -7.48 -3.72 -14.26
C SER A 220 -8.70 -3.09 -13.59
N HIS A 221 -8.66 -2.94 -12.27
CA HIS A 221 -9.75 -2.36 -11.49
C HIS A 221 -9.94 -0.87 -11.78
N ILE A 222 -8.86 -0.09 -11.72
CA ILE A 222 -8.92 1.37 -11.94
C ILE A 222 -9.37 1.67 -13.38
N CYS A 223 -8.81 0.99 -14.38
CA CYS A 223 -9.20 1.18 -15.76
C CYS A 223 -10.67 0.81 -16.02
N SER A 224 -11.20 -0.21 -15.34
CA SER A 224 -12.59 -0.65 -15.52
C SER A 224 -13.63 0.31 -14.90
N ILE A 225 -13.28 1.02 -13.84
CA ILE A 225 -14.20 1.90 -13.10
C ILE A 225 -13.99 3.35 -13.48
N SER A 226 -12.73 3.80 -13.45
CA SER A 226 -12.39 5.22 -13.57
C SER A 226 -11.89 5.59 -14.96
N GLY A 227 -11.39 4.62 -15.70
CA GLY A 227 -10.75 4.85 -17.00
C GLY A 227 -9.22 4.86 -16.94
N GLN A 228 -8.60 4.51 -18.06
CA GLN A 228 -7.14 4.34 -18.15
C GLN A 228 -6.34 5.63 -17.93
N LYS A 229 -6.93 6.79 -18.16
CA LYS A 229 -6.27 8.09 -17.98
C LYS A 229 -5.80 8.34 -16.53
N TYR A 230 -6.36 7.62 -15.57
CA TYR A 230 -6.03 7.77 -14.15
C TYR A 230 -4.96 6.79 -13.63
N TRP A 231 -4.45 5.93 -14.54
CA TRP A 231 -3.39 5.00 -14.18
C TRP A 231 -1.99 5.59 -14.29
#